data_d138311d4c5f9075cfd517c8abaae873
#
_entry.id   d138311d4c5f9075cfd517c8abaae873
#
_cell.length_a   1.000
_cell.length_b   1.000
_cell.length_c   1.000
_cell.angle_alpha   90.00
_cell.angle_beta   90.00
_cell.angle_gamma   90.00
#
_symmetry.space_group_name_H-M   'P 1'
#
loop_
_entity.id
_entity.type
_entity.pdbx_description
1 polymer ?
#
loop_
_entity_poly.entity_id
_entity_poly.type
_entity_poly.pdbx_seq_one_letter_code
_entity_poly.pdbx_strand_id
1 'polypeptide(L)'
;MVGPPSWPISVRRYPRAVSRVVVDVVLKPEISDPQGQAVLGALGRLGHGGITSVRQGKHFVLEVEGEPDEAELREIAETLLANPVIEDVELHLSTD
;
A
#
# COMPACT_ATOMS: atom_id res chain seq x y z
N MET A 1 -23.22 13.07 -1.34
CA MET A 1 -22.77 12.63 -1.39
C MET A 1 -21.81 12.67 -1.64
N VAL A 2 -21.44 12.65 -1.50
CA VAL A 2 -20.59 12.59 -1.78
C VAL A 2 -20.01 11.92 -1.97
N GLY A 3 -19.92 11.90 -1.82
CA GLY A 3 -19.47 11.08 -2.21
C GLY A 3 -18.39 10.69 -2.20
N PRO A 4 -18.24 9.93 -2.44
CA PRO A 4 -17.13 9.41 -2.27
C PRO A 4 -16.19 10.19 -2.72
N PRO A 5 -15.27 10.07 -2.21
CA PRO A 5 -14.31 10.80 -2.58
C PRO A 5 -14.26 10.74 -3.95
N SER A 6 -14.16 11.69 -4.47
CA SER A 6 -14.25 11.70 -5.80
C SER A 6 -13.06 11.22 -6.47
N TRP A 7 -11.97 11.00 -5.79
CA TRP A 7 -10.79 10.61 -6.51
C TRP A 7 -10.91 9.26 -7.16
N PRO A 8 -11.57 8.27 -6.64
CA PRO A 8 -11.76 7.09 -7.45
C PRO A 8 -12.76 7.34 -8.54
N ILE A 9 -13.63 8.27 -8.37
CA ILE A 9 -14.63 8.48 -9.34
C ILE A 9 -14.10 9.16 -10.56
N SER A 10 -13.23 10.10 -10.37
CA SER A 10 -12.78 10.88 -11.50
C SER A 10 -12.02 10.04 -12.48
N VAL A 11 -11.41 8.94 -12.04
CA VAL A 11 -10.64 8.13 -12.97
C VAL A 11 -11.51 7.44 -13.96
N ARG A 12 -12.79 7.36 -13.71
CA ARG A 12 -13.63 6.67 -14.64
C ARG A 12 -13.84 7.39 -15.91
N ARG A 13 -13.34 8.57 -16.01
CA ARG A 13 -13.51 9.34 -17.21
C ARG A 13 -12.48 9.07 -18.24
N TYR A 14 -11.55 8.19 -17.98
CA TYR A 14 -10.49 7.96 -18.93
C TYR A 14 -11.04 7.30 -20.16
N PRO A 15 -10.64 7.77 -21.33
CA PRO A 15 -11.17 7.22 -22.55
C PRO A 15 -10.64 5.86 -22.91
N ARG A 16 -9.54 5.45 -22.34
CA ARG A 16 -8.94 4.16 -22.63
C ARG A 16 -8.81 3.38 -21.36
N ALA A 17 -8.52 2.12 -21.51
CA ALA A 17 -8.39 1.26 -20.36
C ALA A 17 -7.28 1.73 -19.45
N VAL A 18 -7.54 1.66 -18.19
CA VAL A 18 -6.60 2.06 -17.15
C VAL A 18 -6.42 0.88 -16.22
N SER A 19 -5.19 0.54 -15.95
CA SER A 19 -4.88 -0.51 -15.01
C SER A 19 -4.57 0.11 -13.66
N ARG A 20 -4.96 -0.57 -12.61
CA ARG A 20 -4.66 -0.13 -11.26
C ARG A 20 -3.65 -1.07 -10.65
N VAL A 21 -2.59 -0.50 -10.10
CA VAL A 21 -1.54 -1.27 -9.46
C VAL A 21 -1.45 -0.80 -8.03
N VAL A 22 -1.53 -1.73 -7.11
CA VAL A 22 -1.37 -1.43 -5.69
C VAL A 22 -0.01 -1.92 -5.27
N VAL A 23 0.75 -1.05 -4.61
CA VAL A 23 2.06 -1.41 -4.08
C VAL A 23 1.98 -1.32 -2.58
N ASP A 24 2.12 -2.46 -1.92
CA ASP A 24 2.16 -2.51 -0.47
C ASP A 24 3.59 -2.66 -0.01
N VAL A 25 4.00 -1.82 0.93
CA VAL A 25 5.36 -1.79 1.44
C VAL A 25 5.30 -1.99 2.94
N VAL A 26 5.95 -3.03 3.43
CA VAL A 26 5.99 -3.29 4.88
C VAL A 26 7.43 -3.57 5.28
N LEU A 27 7.75 -3.26 6.52
CA LEU A 27 9.06 -3.60 7.06
C LEU A 27 9.22 -5.11 7.10
N LYS A 28 10.43 -5.58 6.81
CA LYS A 28 10.72 -7.00 6.95
C LYS A 28 10.45 -7.45 8.37
N PRO A 29 10.08 -8.70 8.57
CA PRO A 29 9.68 -9.17 9.91
C PRO A 29 10.73 -8.94 10.98
N GLU A 30 11.99 -9.00 10.61
CA GLU A 30 13.07 -8.85 11.58
C GLU A 30 13.37 -7.38 11.92
N ILE A 31 12.76 -6.45 11.20
CA ILE A 31 12.99 -5.02 11.42
C ILE A 31 11.95 -4.50 12.39
N SER A 32 12.40 -3.73 13.37
CA SER A 32 11.51 -3.14 14.35
C SER A 32 10.59 -2.13 13.70
N ASP A 33 9.35 -2.09 14.16
CA ASP A 33 8.32 -1.19 13.66
C ASP A 33 7.80 -0.33 14.82
N PRO A 34 8.44 0.80 15.10
CA PRO A 34 8.02 1.62 16.26
C PRO A 34 6.58 2.10 16.14
N GLN A 35 6.12 2.39 14.92
CA GLN A 35 4.74 2.84 14.74
C GLN A 35 3.76 1.74 15.10
N GLY A 36 3.99 0.54 14.59
CA GLY A 36 3.14 -0.59 14.93
C GLY A 36 3.17 -0.89 16.41
N GLN A 37 4.33 -0.78 17.04
CA GLN A 37 4.45 -0.99 18.47
C GLN A 37 3.64 0.03 19.24
N ALA A 38 3.65 1.28 18.82
CA ALA A 38 2.89 2.32 19.49
C ALA A 38 1.39 2.04 19.39
N VAL A 39 0.93 1.59 18.22
CA VAL A 39 -0.48 1.24 18.06
C VAL A 39 -0.84 0.06 18.95
N LEU A 40 0.02 -0.94 18.99
CA LEU A 40 -0.23 -2.11 19.82
C LEU A 40 -0.35 -1.73 21.29
N GLY A 41 0.54 -0.85 21.77
CA GLY A 41 0.45 -0.40 23.14
C GLY A 41 -0.83 0.36 23.43
N ALA A 42 -1.26 1.19 22.49
CA ALA A 42 -2.51 1.93 22.65
C ALA A 42 -3.70 0.99 22.71
N LEU A 43 -3.71 -0.06 21.88
CA LEU A 43 -4.80 -1.02 21.89
C LEU A 43 -4.90 -1.72 23.24
N GLY A 44 -3.76 -2.07 23.82
CA GLY A 44 -3.78 -2.70 25.14
C GLY A 44 -4.35 -1.76 26.19
N ARG A 45 -3.96 -0.49 26.14
CA ARG A 45 -4.47 0.49 27.11
C ARG A 45 -5.96 0.73 26.97
N LEU A 46 -6.48 0.53 25.77
CA LEU A 46 -7.91 0.71 25.50
C LEU A 46 -8.72 -0.56 25.74
N GLY A 47 -8.10 -1.60 26.23
CA GLY A 47 -8.82 -2.80 26.58
C GLY A 47 -8.90 -3.85 25.48
N HIS A 48 -8.11 -3.71 24.43
CA HIS A 48 -8.15 -4.64 23.31
C HIS A 48 -6.97 -5.60 23.36
N GLY A 49 -6.84 -6.29 24.48
CA GLY A 49 -5.69 -7.15 24.72
C GLY A 49 -5.63 -8.40 23.85
N GLY A 50 -6.72 -8.68 23.11
CA GLY A 50 -6.69 -9.82 22.21
C GLY A 50 -5.85 -9.62 20.97
N ILE A 51 -5.47 -8.37 20.68
CA ILE A 51 -4.62 -8.08 19.53
C ILE A 51 -3.18 -8.23 19.98
N THR A 52 -2.47 -9.14 19.35
CA THR A 52 -1.13 -9.50 19.80
C THR A 52 -0.01 -8.93 18.92
N SER A 53 -0.35 -8.37 17.77
CA SER A 53 0.67 -7.85 16.87
C SER A 53 0.07 -6.81 15.97
N VAL A 54 0.84 -5.75 15.69
CA VAL A 54 0.47 -4.72 14.75
C VAL A 54 1.70 -4.39 13.92
N ARG A 55 1.54 -4.40 12.61
CA ARG A 55 2.60 -3.97 11.70
C ARG A 55 2.01 -2.89 10.82
N GLN A 56 2.73 -1.81 10.67
CA GLN A 56 2.29 -0.69 9.85
C GLN A 56 3.09 -0.66 8.56
N GLY A 57 2.42 -0.34 7.47
CA GLY A 57 3.09 -0.25 6.20
C GLY A 57 2.53 0.86 5.37
N LYS A 58 2.98 0.93 4.13
CA LYS A 58 2.53 1.93 3.18
C LYS A 58 1.77 1.25 2.06
N HIS A 59 0.82 1.98 1.52
CA HIS A 59 -0.07 1.47 0.50
C HIS A 59 -0.15 2.52 -0.59
N PHE A 60 0.38 2.21 -1.76
CA PHE A 60 0.36 3.11 -2.90
C PHE A 60 -0.58 2.58 -3.96
N VAL A 61 -1.39 3.46 -4.53
CA VAL A 61 -2.27 3.10 -5.62
C VAL A 61 -1.81 3.86 -6.85
N LEU A 62 -1.39 3.12 -7.87
CA LEU A 62 -0.91 3.70 -9.10
C LEU A 62 -1.91 3.41 -10.21
N GLU A 63 -2.22 4.42 -11.00
CA GLU A 63 -3.05 4.21 -12.17
C GLU A 63 -2.17 4.33 -13.39
N VAL A 64 -2.17 3.29 -14.19
CA VAL A 64 -1.26 3.16 -15.32
C VAL A 64 -2.06 3.13 -16.58
N GLU A 65 -1.68 3.98 -17.53
CA GLU A 65 -2.33 4.00 -18.81
C GLU A 65 -1.91 2.79 -19.62
N GLY A 66 -2.86 2.04 -20.11
CA GLY A 66 -2.56 0.87 -20.90
C GLY A 66 -2.16 -0.30 -20.04
N GLU A 67 -1.32 -1.13 -20.60
CA GLU A 67 -0.90 -2.37 -19.96
C GLU A 67 0.26 -2.12 -19.02
N PRO A 68 0.19 -2.57 -17.78
CA PRO A 68 1.29 -2.33 -16.85
C PRO A 68 2.47 -3.24 -17.19
N ASP A 69 3.65 -2.69 -17.02
CA ASP A 69 4.88 -3.45 -17.15
C ASP A 69 5.34 -3.80 -15.76
N GLU A 70 5.20 -5.05 -15.39
CA GLU A 70 5.50 -5.48 -14.03
C GLU A 70 6.96 -5.23 -13.65
N ALA A 71 7.88 -5.45 -14.58
CA ALA A 71 9.30 -5.23 -14.29
C ALA A 71 9.58 -3.77 -14.00
N GLU A 72 8.98 -2.89 -14.77
CA GLU A 72 9.16 -1.46 -14.54
C GLU A 72 8.54 -1.05 -13.22
N LEU A 73 7.35 -1.57 -12.92
CA LEU A 73 6.68 -1.21 -11.68
C LEU A 73 7.44 -1.71 -10.46
N ARG A 74 8.03 -2.90 -10.56
CA ARG A 74 8.84 -3.40 -9.46
C ARG A 74 10.07 -2.55 -9.25
N GLU A 75 10.69 -2.12 -10.34
CA GLU A 75 11.83 -1.23 -10.23
C GLU A 75 11.44 0.08 -9.56
N ILE A 76 10.32 0.66 -9.95
CA ILE A 76 9.84 1.89 -9.33
C ILE A 76 9.60 1.67 -7.85
N ALA A 77 8.97 0.56 -7.51
CA ALA A 77 8.67 0.29 -6.11
C ALA A 77 9.93 0.18 -5.28
N GLU A 78 10.93 -0.50 -5.80
CA GLU A 78 12.13 -0.76 -5.03
C GLU A 78 13.10 0.41 -5.01
N THR A 79 13.04 1.30 -6.00
CA THR A 79 13.96 2.44 -6.03
C THR A 79 13.36 3.70 -5.48
N LEU A 80 12.04 3.82 -5.50
CA LEU A 80 11.39 5.07 -5.13
C LEU A 80 10.44 4.92 -3.96
N LEU A 81 9.67 3.85 -3.91
CA LEU A 81 8.61 3.73 -2.93
C LEU A 81 9.04 2.99 -1.67
N ALA A 82 10.08 2.19 -1.76
CA ALA A 82 10.51 1.37 -0.64
C ALA A 82 12.03 1.32 -0.56
N ASN A 83 12.51 0.95 0.61
CA ASN A 83 13.92 0.66 0.81
C ASN A 83 14.06 -0.85 0.90
N PRO A 84 14.53 -1.53 -0.16
CA PRO A 84 14.52 -3.00 -0.16
C PRO A 84 15.45 -3.63 0.86
N VAL A 85 16.34 -2.86 1.45
CA VAL A 85 17.20 -3.40 2.49
C VAL A 85 16.38 -3.76 3.73
N ILE A 86 15.37 -2.95 4.05
CA ILE A 86 14.59 -3.14 5.26
C ILE A 86 13.12 -3.35 5.01
N GLU A 87 12.66 -3.24 3.76
CA GLU A 87 11.23 -3.33 3.45
C GLU A 87 10.97 -4.35 2.38
N ASP A 88 9.83 -5.00 2.46
CA ASP A 88 9.32 -5.88 1.43
C ASP A 88 8.24 -5.17 0.65
N VAL A 89 8.14 -5.52 -0.63
CA VAL A 89 7.19 -4.90 -1.54
C VAL A 89 6.32 -5.98 -2.13
N GLU A 90 5.03 -5.71 -2.20
CA GLU A 90 4.10 -6.61 -2.85
C GLU A 90 3.30 -5.82 -3.88
N LEU A 91 3.26 -6.32 -5.11
CA LEU A 91 2.52 -5.68 -6.19
C LEU A 91 1.24 -6.45 -6.45
N HIS A 92 0.15 -5.71 -6.60
CA HIS A 92 -1.13 -6.29 -6.96
C HIS A 92 -1.62 -5.57 -8.21
N LEU A 93 -1.73 -6.30 -9.31
CA LEU A 93 -2.15 -5.73 -10.58
C LEU A 93 -3.60 -6.07 -10.83
N SER A 94 -4.34 -5.08 -11.26
CA SER A 94 -5.73 -5.29 -11.58
C SER A 94 -6.09 -4.37 -12.74
N THR A 95 -6.85 -4.91 -13.68
CA THR A 95 -7.27 -4.17 -14.87
C THR A 95 -8.75 -3.90 -14.76
N ASP A 96 -9.13 -2.65 -14.98
CA ASP A 96 -10.55 -2.28 -14.96
C ASP A 96 -11.14 -2.13 -16.34
#